data_858558d4a552fdbe9ebd10958b6f7d18
#
_entry.id   858558d4a552fdbe9ebd10958b6f7d18
#
_cell.length_a   1.000
_cell.length_b   1.000
_cell.length_c   1.000
_cell.angle_alpha   90.00
_cell.angle_beta   90.00
_cell.angle_gamma   90.00
#
_symmetry.space_group_name_H-M   'P 1'
#
loop_
_entity.id
_entity.type
_entity.pdbx_description
1 polymer ?
#
loop_
_entity_poly.entity_id
_entity_poly.type
_entity_poly.pdbx_seq_one_letter_code
_entity_poly.pdbx_strand_id
1 'polypeptide(L)'
;MPVMLSLHSGEKGLEKVVRKIPLNRLLLETDAPWCDIRRTHAGYSFVKTHPTYRKHTSWDEDCMIKGRNEPANLVQVLEVVAGIREISEEELAEATYQNAVDLFSL
;
A
#
# COMPACT_ATOMS: atom_id res chain seq x y z
N MET A 1 -17.33 -3.73 10.80
CA MET A 1 -17.27 -3.31 9.39
C MET A 1 -15.82 -3.16 8.98
N PRO A 2 -15.35 -3.86 7.93
CA PRO A 2 -13.99 -3.69 7.46
C PRO A 2 -13.72 -2.28 6.93
N VAL A 3 -12.48 -1.85 7.02
CA VAL A 3 -12.03 -0.55 6.49
C VAL A 3 -10.96 -0.82 5.44
N MET A 4 -11.23 -0.43 4.20
CA MET A 4 -10.27 -0.52 3.11
C MET A 4 -9.38 0.72 3.12
N LEU A 5 -8.08 0.51 3.12
CA LEU A 5 -7.11 1.60 3.16
C LEU A 5 -6.28 1.62 1.90
N SER A 6 -6.39 2.69 1.15
CA SER A 6 -5.45 3.05 0.10
C SER A 6 -4.74 4.34 0.50
N LEU A 7 -3.52 4.51 0.00
CA LEU A 7 -2.69 5.66 0.34
C LEU A 7 -2.81 6.71 -0.77
N HIS A 8 -3.92 7.47 -0.77
CA HIS A 8 -4.18 8.42 -1.84
C HIS A 8 -3.08 9.47 -1.97
N SER A 9 -3.12 10.54 -1.25
CA SER A 9 -2.27 11.70 -1.54
C SER A 9 -1.16 11.95 -0.54
N GLY A 10 -0.95 11.07 0.43
CA GLY A 10 0.03 11.28 1.48
C GLY A 10 -0.29 12.50 2.34
N GLU A 11 -1.56 12.74 2.60
CA GLU A 11 -2.03 13.90 3.34
C GLU A 11 -1.48 13.98 4.77
N LYS A 12 -1.44 15.18 5.30
CA LYS A 12 -1.13 15.39 6.72
C LYS A 12 -2.14 14.64 7.57
N GLY A 13 -1.64 13.90 8.56
CA GLY A 13 -2.50 13.10 9.42
C GLY A 13 -2.68 11.65 8.99
N LEU A 14 -2.04 11.23 7.88
CA LEU A 14 -2.06 9.84 7.44
C LEU A 14 -1.70 8.89 8.58
N GLU A 15 -0.66 9.19 9.36
CA GLU A 15 -0.24 8.35 10.48
C GLU A 15 -1.35 8.17 11.51
N LYS A 16 -2.07 9.24 11.83
CA LYS A 16 -3.18 9.16 12.78
C LYS A 16 -4.28 8.24 12.29
N VAL A 17 -4.65 8.38 11.02
CA VAL A 17 -5.70 7.55 10.41
C VAL A 17 -5.28 6.09 10.42
N VAL A 18 -4.07 5.81 9.97
CA VAL A 18 -3.54 4.44 9.89
C VAL A 18 -3.50 3.78 11.26
N ARG A 19 -3.06 4.51 12.30
CA ARG A 19 -2.96 3.98 13.66
C ARG A 19 -4.32 3.74 14.32
N LYS A 20 -5.34 4.50 13.95
CA LYS A 20 -6.67 4.41 14.56
C LYS A 20 -7.50 3.24 14.06
N ILE A 21 -7.24 2.73 12.89
CA ILE A 21 -8.02 1.62 12.33
C ILE A 21 -7.71 0.35 13.11
N PRO A 22 -8.72 -0.32 13.71
CA PRO A 22 -8.47 -1.59 14.39
C PRO A 22 -7.88 -2.63 13.42
N LEU A 23 -6.85 -3.33 13.86
CA LEU A 23 -6.14 -4.29 13.00
C LEU A 23 -7.07 -5.37 12.43
N ASN A 24 -8.06 -5.80 13.21
CA ASN A 24 -9.01 -6.83 12.79
C ASN A 24 -10.07 -6.32 11.78
N ARG A 25 -10.02 -5.06 11.40
CA ARG A 25 -10.92 -4.46 10.39
C ARG A 25 -10.19 -3.91 9.18
N LEU A 26 -8.88 -3.96 9.19
CA LEU A 26 -8.06 -3.33 8.16
C LEU A 26 -7.97 -4.21 6.91
N LEU A 27 -8.20 -3.60 5.77
CA LEU A 27 -7.92 -4.17 4.44
C LEU A 27 -7.04 -3.18 3.69
N LEU A 28 -6.16 -3.70 2.85
CA LEU A 28 -5.28 -2.89 2.03
C LEU A 28 -5.75 -2.92 0.58
N GLU A 29 -5.60 -1.79 -0.11
CA GLU A 29 -5.90 -1.70 -1.53
C GLU A 29 -4.93 -0.74 -2.22
N THR A 30 -4.82 -0.87 -3.54
CA THR A 30 -4.22 0.15 -4.39
C THR A 30 -5.35 0.83 -5.14
N ASP A 31 -5.12 2.01 -5.66
CA ASP A 31 -6.04 2.66 -6.59
C ASP A 31 -5.47 2.64 -8.00
N ALA A 32 -4.76 1.56 -8.34
CA ALA A 32 -4.12 1.41 -9.64
C ALA A 32 -5.14 1.63 -10.77
N PRO A 33 -4.77 2.31 -11.84
CA PRO A 33 -3.43 2.81 -12.19
C PRO A 33 -3.04 4.16 -11.58
N TRP A 34 -3.81 4.62 -10.63
CA TRP A 34 -3.62 5.91 -9.96
C TRP A 34 -2.92 5.75 -8.61
N CYS A 35 -2.59 6.88 -7.97
CA CYS A 35 -2.15 6.96 -6.57
C CYS A 35 -0.90 6.15 -6.24
N ASP A 36 0.11 6.16 -7.12
CA ASP A 36 1.42 5.60 -6.80
C ASP A 36 2.08 6.38 -5.64
N ILE A 37 2.91 5.70 -4.87
CA ILE A 37 3.61 6.31 -3.73
C ILE A 37 4.89 6.96 -4.23
N ARG A 38 4.85 8.28 -4.43
CA ARG A 38 5.98 9.08 -4.92
C ARG A 38 6.87 9.53 -3.77
N ARG A 39 8.07 10.04 -4.10
CA ARG A 39 9.02 10.56 -3.11
C ARG A 39 8.44 11.64 -2.20
N THR A 40 7.48 12.41 -2.70
CA THR A 40 6.80 13.46 -1.94
C THR A 40 5.70 12.94 -1.02
N HIS A 41 5.35 11.66 -1.12
CA HIS A 41 4.32 11.05 -0.28
C HIS A 41 4.80 10.94 1.17
N ALA A 42 3.91 11.23 2.12
CA ALA A 42 4.24 11.18 3.54
C ALA A 42 4.74 9.80 4.01
N GLY A 43 4.30 8.73 3.36
CA GLY A 43 4.68 7.36 3.68
C GLY A 43 5.91 6.84 2.93
N TYR A 44 6.51 7.64 2.04
CA TYR A 44 7.59 7.15 1.18
C TYR A 44 8.79 6.59 1.95
N SER A 45 9.11 7.16 3.10
CA SER A 45 10.24 6.70 3.92
C SER A 45 10.09 5.27 4.41
N PHE A 46 8.89 4.74 4.45
CA PHE A 46 8.62 3.35 4.86
C PHE A 46 8.68 2.36 3.69
N VAL A 47 8.71 2.84 2.46
CA VAL A 47 8.75 1.97 1.27
C VAL A 47 10.14 1.36 1.13
N LYS A 48 10.18 0.04 1.03
CA LYS A 48 11.43 -0.74 0.86
C LYS A 48 11.54 -1.33 -0.54
N THR A 49 10.43 -1.63 -1.16
CA THR A 49 10.38 -2.24 -2.49
C THR A 49 10.28 -1.16 -3.55
N HIS A 50 11.31 -1.03 -4.36
CA HIS A 50 11.41 -0.01 -5.40
C HIS A 50 11.58 -0.67 -6.76
N PRO A 51 10.47 -0.87 -7.52
CA PRO A 51 10.58 -1.40 -8.89
C PRO A 51 11.35 -0.43 -9.77
N THR A 52 11.92 -0.94 -10.86
CA THR A 52 12.52 -0.10 -11.88
C THR A 52 11.40 0.53 -12.71
N TYR A 53 11.40 1.85 -12.83
CA TYR A 53 10.42 2.59 -13.62
C TYR A 53 11.07 3.16 -14.87
N ARG A 54 10.37 3.07 -16.00
CA ARG A 54 10.79 3.69 -17.25
C ARG A 54 9.60 4.43 -17.88
N LYS A 55 9.91 5.45 -18.70
CA LYS A 55 8.88 6.10 -19.51
C LYS A 55 8.22 5.07 -20.41
N HIS A 56 6.94 5.27 -20.74
CA HIS A 56 6.20 4.33 -21.59
C HIS A 56 6.87 4.08 -22.96
N THR A 57 7.65 5.07 -23.47
CA THR A 57 8.37 4.97 -24.74
C THR A 57 9.63 4.08 -24.67
N SER A 58 10.13 3.80 -23.45
CA SER A 58 11.33 2.99 -23.22
C SER A 58 11.07 1.79 -22.32
N TRP A 59 9.80 1.42 -22.13
CA TRP A 59 9.37 0.31 -21.26
C TRP A 59 9.83 -1.04 -21.82
N ASP A 60 10.16 -1.97 -20.93
CA ASP A 60 10.38 -3.38 -21.22
C ASP A 60 9.70 -4.24 -20.15
N GLU A 61 9.76 -5.58 -20.30
CA GLU A 61 9.05 -6.52 -19.41
C GLU A 61 9.55 -6.50 -17.97
N ASP A 62 10.78 -6.06 -17.73
CA ASP A 62 11.41 -6.08 -16.39
C ASP A 62 11.20 -4.78 -15.60
N CYS A 63 10.40 -3.86 -16.13
CA CYS A 63 10.20 -2.57 -15.47
C CYS A 63 8.73 -2.16 -15.48
N MET A 64 8.40 -1.18 -14.64
CA MET A 64 7.08 -0.54 -14.60
C MET A 64 7.10 0.77 -15.39
N ILE A 65 5.93 1.25 -15.77
CA ILE A 65 5.79 2.53 -16.47
C ILE A 65 5.78 3.67 -15.44
N LYS A 66 6.66 4.64 -15.65
CA LYS A 66 6.77 5.81 -14.77
C LYS A 66 5.45 6.58 -14.72
N GLY A 67 4.98 6.88 -13.52
CA GLY A 67 3.75 7.63 -13.29
C GLY A 67 2.47 6.78 -13.33
N ARG A 68 2.60 5.46 -13.52
CA ARG A 68 1.45 4.54 -13.51
C ARG A 68 1.58 3.56 -12.34
N ASN A 69 0.56 3.49 -11.49
CA ASN A 69 0.50 2.51 -10.41
C ASN A 69 0.02 1.16 -10.95
N GLU A 70 0.45 0.07 -10.31
CA GLU A 70 0.03 -1.29 -10.66
C GLU A 70 -0.38 -2.04 -9.39
N PRO A 71 -1.31 -3.02 -9.49
CA PRO A 71 -1.74 -3.79 -8.31
C PRO A 71 -0.60 -4.48 -7.57
N ALA A 72 0.47 -4.87 -8.25
CA ALA A 72 1.67 -5.43 -7.62
C ALA A 72 2.28 -4.49 -6.59
N ASN A 73 2.05 -3.18 -6.69
CA ASN A 73 2.53 -2.20 -5.73
C ASN A 73 1.76 -2.23 -4.39
N LEU A 74 0.81 -3.13 -4.22
CA LEU A 74 0.19 -3.36 -2.92
C LEU A 74 1.24 -3.66 -1.84
N VAL A 75 2.37 -4.26 -2.21
CA VAL A 75 3.48 -4.48 -1.28
C VAL A 75 3.99 -3.17 -0.69
N GLN A 76 4.02 -2.10 -1.45
CA GLN A 76 4.42 -0.78 -0.95
C GLN A 76 3.42 -0.26 0.08
N VAL A 77 2.12 -0.46 -0.15
CA VAL A 77 1.07 -0.08 0.81
C VAL A 77 1.27 -0.86 2.11
N LEU A 78 1.54 -2.16 2.01
CA LEU A 78 1.84 -3.01 3.18
C LEU A 78 3.03 -2.46 3.97
N GLU A 79 4.11 -2.11 3.27
CA GLU A 79 5.34 -1.58 3.89
C GLU A 79 5.07 -0.27 4.63
N VAL A 80 4.34 0.64 4.03
CA VAL A 80 3.99 1.93 4.64
C VAL A 80 3.13 1.73 5.90
N VAL A 81 2.08 0.94 5.79
CA VAL A 81 1.15 0.73 6.90
C VAL A 81 1.85 -0.01 8.05
N ALA A 82 2.63 -1.03 7.76
CA ALA A 82 3.39 -1.75 8.79
C ALA A 82 4.39 -0.82 9.49
N GLY A 83 5.09 0.02 8.72
CA GLY A 83 6.04 0.99 9.27
C GLY A 83 5.37 2.00 10.20
N ILE A 84 4.24 2.55 9.78
CA ILE A 84 3.48 3.51 10.59
C ILE A 84 2.95 2.85 11.88
N ARG A 85 2.43 1.65 11.78
CA ARG A 85 1.89 0.92 12.94
C ARG A 85 2.95 0.27 13.81
N GLU A 86 4.20 0.28 13.37
CA GLU A 86 5.33 -0.32 14.09
C GLU A 86 5.11 -1.81 14.37
N ILE A 87 4.56 -2.52 13.39
CA ILE A 87 4.41 -3.98 13.41
C ILE A 87 5.15 -4.59 12.22
N SER A 88 5.37 -5.91 12.26
CA SER A 88 6.03 -6.58 11.15
C SER A 88 5.11 -6.66 9.94
N GLU A 89 5.71 -6.72 8.75
CA GLU A 89 4.96 -6.88 7.50
C GLU A 89 4.22 -8.21 7.49
N GLU A 90 4.82 -9.26 8.06
CA GLU A 90 4.20 -10.58 8.17
C GLU A 90 2.95 -10.55 9.05
N GLU A 91 3.02 -9.87 10.18
CA GLU A 91 1.86 -9.72 11.07
C GLU A 91 0.73 -8.97 10.40
N LEU A 92 1.07 -7.87 9.69
CA LEU A 92 0.07 -7.10 8.97
C LEU A 92 -0.52 -7.89 7.81
N ALA A 93 0.31 -8.59 7.04
CA ALA A 93 -0.15 -9.40 5.92
C ALA A 93 -1.11 -10.50 6.39
N GLU A 94 -0.77 -11.19 7.48
CA GLU A 94 -1.64 -12.24 8.05
C GLU A 94 -2.97 -11.66 8.52
N ALA A 95 -2.96 -10.52 9.21
CA ALA A 95 -4.17 -9.88 9.71
C ALA A 95 -5.09 -9.44 8.58
N THR A 96 -4.54 -8.78 7.56
CA THR A 96 -5.34 -8.31 6.42
C THR A 96 -5.84 -9.46 5.56
N TYR A 97 -5.06 -10.53 5.42
CA TYR A 97 -5.50 -11.74 4.75
C TYR A 97 -6.70 -12.35 5.48
N GLN A 98 -6.60 -12.53 6.81
CA GLN A 98 -7.69 -13.09 7.59
C GLN A 98 -8.94 -12.23 7.54
N ASN A 99 -8.78 -10.90 7.57
CA ASN A 99 -9.90 -9.98 7.43
C ASN A 99 -10.60 -10.13 6.08
N ALA A 100 -9.85 -10.33 5.01
CA ALA A 100 -10.40 -10.57 3.69
C ALA A 100 -11.14 -11.92 3.61
N VAL A 101 -10.56 -12.96 4.19
CA VAL A 101 -11.20 -14.28 4.28
C VAL A 101 -12.55 -14.16 4.98
N ASP A 102 -12.59 -13.48 6.12
CA ASP A 102 -13.82 -13.31 6.90
C ASP A 102 -14.87 -12.48 6.14
N LEU A 103 -14.43 -11.41 5.48
CA LEU A 103 -15.36 -10.54 4.75
C LEU A 103 -15.96 -11.21 3.52
N PHE A 104 -15.14 -11.92 2.76
CA PHE A 104 -15.58 -12.53 1.50
C PHE A 104 -15.98 -13.99 1.62
N SER A 105 -15.94 -14.55 2.81
CA SER A 105 -16.31 -15.96 3.09
C SER A 105 -15.50 -16.97 2.26
N LEU A 106 -14.22 -16.70 2.13
CA LEU A 106 -13.33 -17.56 1.34
C LEU A 106 -12.97 -18.86 2.05
#